data_dc53626ebf08b983e8b9b696dca6436d
#
_entry.id   dc53626ebf08b983e8b9b696dca6436d
#
_cell.length_a   1.000
_cell.length_b   1.000
_cell.length_c   1.000
_cell.angle_alpha   90.00
_cell.angle_beta   90.00
_cell.angle_gamma   90.00
#
_symmetry.space_group_name_H-M   'P 1'
#
loop_
_entity.id
_entity.type
_entity.pdbx_description
1 polymer ?
#
loop_
_entity_poly.entity_id
_entity_poly.type
_entity_poly.pdbx_seq_one_letter_code
_entity_poly.pdbx_strand_id
1 'polypeptide(L)'
;MDNIYSTLFGIFMGEGNRGEVVGHDEVNDYTIDTCYTIDQGWETAVWYKEYPMIIVARYPNKEMATQGHNEWVETCTTNRPTHAFSVQTDHIESFMEE
;
A
#
# COMPACT_ATOMS: atom_id res chain seq x y z
N MET A 1 14.46 -6.51 12.95
CA MET A 1 13.75 -7.74 12.61
C MET A 1 12.70 -7.44 11.55
N ASP A 2 12.72 -8.21 10.52
CA ASP A 2 11.71 -8.06 9.48
C ASP A 2 10.39 -8.54 10.06
N ASN A 3 9.35 -7.74 9.92
CA ASN A 3 8.05 -8.24 10.29
C ASN A 3 7.51 -9.09 9.13
N ILE A 4 6.51 -9.87 9.44
CA ILE A 4 5.96 -10.79 8.46
C ILE A 4 5.35 -10.05 7.26
N TYR A 5 4.97 -8.80 7.45
CA TYR A 5 4.32 -8.03 6.40
C TYR A 5 5.30 -7.43 5.42
N SER A 6 6.50 -7.10 5.88
CA SER A 6 7.55 -6.75 4.93
C SER A 6 7.83 -7.92 4.01
N THR A 7 7.87 -9.14 4.59
CA THR A 7 8.09 -10.33 3.80
C THR A 7 6.92 -10.59 2.85
N LEU A 8 5.69 -10.47 3.35
CA LEU A 8 4.51 -10.67 2.53
C LEU A 8 4.41 -9.65 1.41
N PHE A 9 4.73 -8.40 1.72
CA PHE A 9 4.74 -7.37 0.70
C PHE A 9 5.76 -7.71 -0.38
N GLY A 10 6.96 -8.12 0.03
CA GLY A 10 7.99 -8.50 -0.92
C GLY A 10 7.59 -9.68 -1.78
N ILE A 11 6.94 -10.69 -1.15
CA ILE A 11 6.45 -11.85 -1.89
C ILE A 11 5.36 -11.45 -2.87
N PHE A 12 4.38 -10.70 -2.38
CA PHE A 12 3.23 -10.32 -3.19
C PHE A 12 3.62 -9.42 -4.35
N MET A 13 4.43 -8.40 -4.05
CA MET A 13 4.90 -7.48 -5.08
C MET A 13 5.97 -8.12 -5.95
N GLY A 14 6.62 -9.17 -5.40
CA GLY A 14 7.66 -9.87 -6.12
C GLY A 14 8.95 -9.07 -6.13
N GLU A 15 10.03 -9.61 -5.56
CA GLU A 15 11.29 -8.87 -5.56
C GLU A 15 11.75 -8.54 -6.97
N GLY A 16 11.53 -9.48 -7.89
CA GLY A 16 11.88 -9.24 -9.28
C GLY A 16 10.94 -8.27 -9.98
N ASN A 17 9.77 -8.01 -9.40
CA ASN A 17 8.77 -7.13 -9.99
C ASN A 17 8.76 -5.74 -9.38
N ARG A 18 9.38 -5.59 -8.21
CA ARG A 18 9.35 -4.32 -7.51
C ARG A 18 10.42 -3.40 -8.07
N GLY A 19 9.96 -2.34 -8.71
CA GLY A 19 10.86 -1.35 -9.29
C GLY A 19 11.05 -0.17 -8.37
N GLU A 20 10.95 1.02 -8.94
CA GLU A 20 11.22 2.24 -8.21
C GLU A 20 10.20 2.44 -7.09
N VAL A 21 10.68 2.81 -5.90
CA VAL A 21 9.85 3.12 -4.75
C VAL A 21 9.65 4.62 -4.69
N VAL A 22 8.41 5.08 -4.71
CA VAL A 22 8.10 6.52 -4.62
C VAL A 22 8.01 6.95 -3.17
N GLY A 23 7.58 6.06 -2.29
CA GLY A 23 7.48 6.38 -0.89
C GLY A 23 7.20 5.15 -0.05
N HIS A 24 7.64 5.21 1.19
CA HIS A 24 7.40 4.16 2.19
C HIS A 24 7.33 4.86 3.52
N ASP A 25 6.13 4.99 4.08
CA ASP A 25 5.90 5.74 5.30
C ASP A 25 5.10 4.94 6.30
N GLU A 26 5.36 5.19 7.58
CA GLU A 26 4.61 4.58 8.67
C GLU A 26 4.00 5.68 9.51
N VAL A 27 2.71 5.59 9.74
CA VAL A 27 2.01 6.58 10.52
C VAL A 27 0.81 5.92 11.19
N ASN A 28 0.65 6.14 12.51
CA ASN A 28 -0.49 5.60 13.27
C ASN A 28 -0.66 4.09 13.09
N ASP A 29 0.45 3.36 13.03
CA ASP A 29 0.49 1.91 12.85
C ASP A 29 0.09 1.45 11.44
N TYR A 30 -0.17 2.39 10.52
CA TYR A 30 -0.32 2.07 9.10
C TYR A 30 1.03 2.14 8.42
N THR A 31 1.22 1.28 7.43
CA THR A 31 2.35 1.40 6.51
C THR A 31 1.79 1.69 5.13
N ILE A 32 2.32 2.70 4.48
CA ILE A 32 1.93 3.11 3.15
C ILE A 32 3.15 2.97 2.25
N ASP A 33 3.04 2.13 1.24
CA ASP A 33 4.15 1.86 0.32
C ASP A 33 3.67 2.04 -1.10
N THR A 34 4.38 2.85 -1.87
CA THR A 34 4.02 3.11 -3.26
C THR A 34 5.23 2.85 -4.14
N CYS A 35 5.07 1.98 -5.11
CA CYS A 35 6.16 1.61 -6.00
C CYS A 35 5.66 1.21 -7.37
N TYR A 36 6.60 1.06 -8.29
CA TYR A 36 6.32 0.54 -9.62
C TYR A 36 6.48 -0.97 -9.61
N THR A 37 5.53 -1.67 -10.20
CA THR A 37 5.64 -3.12 -10.38
C THR A 37 5.57 -3.42 -11.87
N ILE A 38 6.30 -4.46 -12.28
CA ILE A 38 6.33 -4.82 -13.68
C ILE A 38 4.95 -5.20 -14.19
N ASP A 39 4.19 -5.92 -13.36
CA ASP A 39 2.89 -6.45 -13.78
C ASP A 39 1.79 -5.41 -13.77
N GLN A 40 1.79 -4.54 -12.76
CA GLN A 40 0.63 -3.68 -12.49
C GLN A 40 0.94 -2.19 -12.61
N GLY A 41 2.20 -1.82 -12.81
CA GLY A 41 2.58 -0.42 -12.89
C GLY A 41 2.69 0.21 -11.51
N TRP A 42 2.29 1.48 -11.40
CA TRP A 42 2.42 2.23 -10.16
C TRP A 42 1.26 1.88 -9.23
N GLU A 43 1.58 1.44 -8.00
CA GLU A 43 0.57 1.01 -7.03
C GLU A 43 0.89 1.50 -5.64
N THR A 44 -0.15 1.75 -4.84
CA THR A 44 -0.02 1.99 -3.41
C THR A 44 -0.64 0.83 -2.66
N ALA A 45 0.13 0.27 -1.74
CA ALA A 45 -0.34 -0.74 -0.81
C ALA A 45 -0.36 -0.12 0.58
N VAL A 46 -1.40 -0.42 1.35
CA VAL A 46 -1.53 0.08 2.72
C VAL A 46 -1.88 -1.10 3.60
N TRP A 47 -1.24 -1.19 4.78
CA TRP A 47 -1.63 -2.20 5.75
C TRP A 47 -1.50 -1.63 7.15
N TYR A 48 -2.26 -2.20 8.07
CA TYR A 48 -2.31 -1.77 9.46
C TYR A 48 -1.64 -2.85 10.31
N LYS A 49 -0.62 -2.45 11.06
CA LYS A 49 0.12 -3.37 11.94
C LYS A 49 0.53 -4.63 11.17
N GLU A 50 0.09 -5.78 11.64
CA GLU A 50 0.46 -7.07 11.05
C GLU A 50 -0.67 -7.70 10.23
N TYR A 51 -1.67 -6.91 9.88
CA TYR A 51 -2.78 -7.42 9.09
C TYR A 51 -2.44 -7.36 7.60
N PRO A 52 -3.16 -8.12 6.77
CA PRO A 52 -2.86 -8.16 5.34
C PRO A 52 -3.01 -6.81 4.66
N MET A 53 -2.19 -6.59 3.65
CA MET A 53 -2.22 -5.34 2.89
C MET A 53 -3.42 -5.28 1.96
N ILE A 54 -3.80 -4.05 1.66
CA ILE A 54 -4.80 -3.75 0.64
C ILE A 54 -4.12 -2.92 -0.43
N ILE A 55 -4.28 -3.29 -1.70
CA ILE A 55 -3.83 -2.46 -2.81
C ILE A 55 -4.92 -1.43 -3.02
N VAL A 56 -4.65 -0.20 -2.60
CA VAL A 56 -5.69 0.82 -2.54
C VAL A 56 -5.76 1.69 -3.78
N ALA A 57 -4.71 1.70 -4.60
CA ALA A 57 -4.71 2.57 -5.77
C ALA A 57 -3.69 2.13 -6.79
N ARG A 58 -3.98 2.41 -8.06
CA ARG A 58 -3.05 2.28 -9.16
C ARG A 58 -3.04 3.60 -9.91
N TYR A 59 -1.91 3.92 -10.53
CA TYR A 59 -1.70 5.23 -11.13
C TYR A 59 -1.09 5.08 -12.51
N PRO A 60 -1.39 6.00 -13.43
CA PRO A 60 -0.86 5.93 -14.79
C PRO A 60 0.60 6.37 -14.90
N ASN A 61 1.12 7.12 -13.91
CA ASN A 61 2.48 7.61 -13.98
C ASN A 61 3.02 7.90 -12.58
N LYS A 62 4.33 8.18 -12.51
CA LYS A 62 5.01 8.39 -11.26
C LYS A 62 4.53 9.64 -10.52
N GLU A 63 4.20 10.70 -11.25
CA GLU A 63 3.77 11.93 -10.61
C GLU A 63 2.47 11.71 -9.84
N MET A 64 1.52 11.03 -10.47
CA MET A 64 0.26 10.74 -9.80
C MET A 64 0.45 9.76 -8.66
N ALA A 65 1.38 8.82 -8.81
CA ALA A 65 1.69 7.88 -7.74
C ALA A 65 2.26 8.62 -6.52
N THR A 66 3.13 9.59 -6.76
CA THR A 66 3.71 10.37 -5.67
C THR A 66 2.63 11.18 -4.95
N GLN A 67 1.75 11.81 -5.72
CA GLN A 67 0.65 12.56 -5.14
C GLN A 67 -0.28 11.64 -4.34
N GLY A 68 -0.62 10.50 -4.93
CA GLY A 68 -1.50 9.54 -4.26
C GLY A 68 -0.89 8.97 -3.00
N HIS A 69 0.43 8.73 -3.02
CA HIS A 69 1.11 8.28 -1.82
C HIS A 69 0.93 9.29 -0.68
N ASN A 70 1.18 10.56 -0.97
CA ASN A 70 1.06 11.59 0.05
C ASN A 70 -0.37 11.73 0.56
N GLU A 71 -1.35 11.55 -0.32
CA GLU A 71 -2.75 11.60 0.08
C GLU A 71 -3.08 10.45 1.02
N TRP A 72 -2.54 9.27 0.76
CA TRP A 72 -2.78 8.13 1.64
C TRP A 72 -2.09 8.30 2.99
N VAL A 73 -0.90 8.88 3.01
CA VAL A 73 -0.23 9.20 4.28
C VAL A 73 -1.11 10.14 5.09
N GLU A 74 -1.65 11.16 4.44
CA GLU A 74 -2.52 12.10 5.15
C GLU A 74 -3.80 11.44 5.63
N THR A 75 -4.40 10.59 4.81
CA THR A 75 -5.61 9.87 5.18
C THR A 75 -5.38 9.02 6.43
N CYS A 76 -4.28 8.29 6.46
CA CYS A 76 -3.96 7.45 7.61
C CYS A 76 -3.61 8.27 8.84
N THR A 77 -3.08 9.49 8.63
CA THR A 77 -2.75 10.37 9.74
C THR A 77 -3.99 10.94 10.39
N THR A 78 -4.94 11.40 9.58
CA THR A 78 -6.08 12.16 10.07
C THR A 78 -7.34 11.31 10.28
N ASN A 79 -7.61 10.39 9.38
CA ASN A 79 -8.89 9.67 9.40
C ASN A 79 -8.80 8.28 10.03
N ARG A 80 -7.62 7.67 10.04
CA ARG A 80 -7.41 6.34 10.59
C ARG A 80 -8.46 5.36 10.08
N PRO A 81 -8.49 5.11 8.76
CA PRO A 81 -9.56 4.32 8.17
C PRO A 81 -9.55 2.88 8.64
N THR A 82 -10.74 2.29 8.79
CA THR A 82 -10.86 0.88 9.14
C THR A 82 -11.01 0.01 7.90
N HIS A 83 -11.42 0.60 6.79
CA HIS A 83 -11.68 -0.12 5.54
C HIS A 83 -11.19 0.70 4.36
N ALA A 84 -10.93 0.03 3.25
CA ALA A 84 -10.62 0.71 2.00
C ALA A 84 -11.06 -0.17 0.83
N PHE A 85 -11.31 0.46 -0.29
CA PHE A 85 -11.60 -0.26 -1.51
C PHE A 85 -10.31 -0.85 -2.06
N SER A 86 -10.31 -2.14 -2.35
CA SER A 86 -9.17 -2.82 -2.94
C SER A 86 -9.31 -2.82 -4.45
N VAL A 87 -8.34 -2.21 -5.13
CA VAL A 87 -8.37 -2.23 -6.61
C VAL A 87 -7.96 -3.60 -7.14
N GLN A 88 -7.43 -4.46 -6.27
CA GLN A 88 -7.03 -5.79 -6.67
C GLN A 88 -8.21 -6.75 -6.63
N THR A 89 -9.04 -6.69 -5.60
CA THR A 89 -10.17 -7.61 -5.45
C THR A 89 -11.49 -6.99 -5.89
N ASP A 90 -11.50 -5.66 -6.09
CA ASP A 90 -12.69 -4.92 -6.49
C ASP A 90 -13.77 -4.95 -5.42
N HIS A 91 -13.33 -5.03 -4.15
CA HIS A 91 -14.23 -5.04 -3.00
C HIS A 91 -13.69 -4.13 -1.91
N ILE A 92 -14.58 -3.72 -1.01
CA ILE A 92 -14.16 -3.01 0.20
C ILE A 92 -13.64 -4.06 1.18
N GLU A 93 -12.46 -3.81 1.72
CA GLU A 93 -11.80 -4.73 2.64
C GLU A 93 -11.45 -4.02 3.93
N SER A 94 -11.39 -4.77 5.01
CA SER A 94 -11.02 -4.25 6.31
C SER A 94 -9.50 -4.28 6.46
N PHE A 95 -8.94 -3.25 7.08
CA PHE A 95 -7.52 -3.25 7.43
C PHE A 95 -7.24 -4.17 8.61
N MET A 96 -8.25 -4.44 9.41
CA MET A 96 -8.12 -5.26 10.59
C MET A 96 -9.06 -6.43 10.49
N GLU A 97 -8.61 -7.55 11.05
CA GLU A 97 -9.48 -8.70 11.10
C GLU A 97 -10.47 -8.52 12.24
N GLU A 98 -11.70 -8.90 12.03
CA GLU A 98 -12.74 -8.72 13.05
C GLU A 98 -12.96 -9.92 13.90
#